data_8b89c674ba297f9dcae4130ab087c56b
#
_entry.id   8b89c674ba297f9dcae4130ab087c56b
#
_cell.length_a   1.000
_cell.length_b   1.000
_cell.length_c   1.000
_cell.angle_alpha   90.00
_cell.angle_beta   90.00
_cell.angle_gamma   90.00
#
_symmetry.space_group_name_H-M   'P 1'
#
loop_
_entity.id
_entity.type
_entity.pdbx_description
1 polymer ?
#
loop_
_entity_poly.entity_id
_entity_poly.type
_entity_poly.pdbx_seq_one_letter_code
_entity_poly.pdbx_strand_id
1 'polypeptide(L)'
;SLNEYLVNRPGRFHYHFRFNYPTVEEVKEYLQDKLAPEYYSEIHKVAAFSKKIKLNYDCLSAIALELNDGEAFEDAIIDLNIVNTGDRDTTYSVTVYTKEGFIFRNESVNLNLFGTNRNKFWVDDDAENTINIAFYGKDAIYEKKTNNFIISGDTIKVDFDEDYIDKNHIAAYKNMHITYAEITLNYDMDIHYVV
;
A
#
# COMPACT_ATOMS: atom_id res chain seq x y z
N SER A 1 16.50 -11.22 -15.37
CA SER A 1 16.71 -11.56 -16.79
C SER A 1 17.59 -12.80 -16.88
N LEU A 2 17.13 -13.83 -17.59
CA LEU A 2 17.98 -14.98 -17.92
C LEU A 2 19.20 -14.47 -18.67
N ASN A 3 20.39 -14.91 -18.22
CA ASN A 3 21.65 -14.56 -18.83
C ASN A 3 21.60 -14.89 -20.34
N GLU A 4 21.89 -13.90 -21.20
CA GLU A 4 21.90 -14.04 -22.68
C GLU A 4 22.74 -15.23 -23.16
N TYR A 5 23.75 -15.64 -22.39
CA TYR A 5 24.57 -16.82 -22.65
C TYR A 5 23.79 -18.14 -22.57
N LEU A 6 22.70 -18.21 -21.82
CA LEU A 6 21.87 -19.39 -21.72
C LEU A 6 20.77 -19.44 -22.79
N VAL A 7 20.32 -18.28 -23.25
CA VAL A 7 19.21 -18.15 -24.21
C VAL A 7 19.71 -18.31 -25.66
N ASN A 8 20.92 -17.88 -25.96
CA ASN A 8 21.47 -17.86 -27.33
C ASN A 8 22.31 -19.10 -27.71
N ARG A 9 22.30 -20.18 -26.93
CA ARG A 9 22.98 -21.42 -27.33
C ARG A 9 22.06 -22.29 -28.15
N PRO A 10 22.36 -22.53 -29.44
CA PRO A 10 21.55 -23.42 -30.30
C PRO A 10 21.44 -24.82 -29.67
N GLY A 11 20.21 -25.32 -29.53
CA GLY A 11 19.92 -26.69 -29.11
C GLY A 11 19.67 -26.94 -27.62
N ARG A 12 19.71 -25.89 -26.73
CA ARG A 12 19.45 -26.10 -25.31
C ARG A 12 18.09 -25.63 -24.81
N PHE A 13 17.51 -24.57 -25.42
CA PHE A 13 16.16 -24.09 -25.10
C PHE A 13 15.42 -23.78 -26.40
N HIS A 14 14.39 -24.56 -26.70
CA HIS A 14 13.55 -24.35 -27.87
C HIS A 14 12.37 -23.40 -27.60
N TYR A 15 12.04 -23.18 -26.32
CA TYR A 15 10.88 -22.37 -25.92
C TYR A 15 11.22 -21.43 -24.80
N HIS A 16 10.80 -20.18 -24.94
CA HIS A 16 10.91 -19.15 -23.92
C HIS A 16 9.50 -18.80 -23.44
N PHE A 17 9.13 -19.25 -22.24
CA PHE A 17 7.86 -18.90 -21.63
C PHE A 17 8.05 -17.70 -20.70
N ARG A 18 7.28 -16.64 -20.90
CA ARG A 18 7.14 -15.55 -19.93
C ARG A 18 5.85 -15.78 -19.15
N PHE A 19 5.99 -16.06 -17.88
CA PHE A 19 4.85 -16.05 -16.97
C PHE A 19 4.61 -14.60 -16.51
N ASN A 20 3.44 -14.08 -16.86
CA ASN A 20 2.99 -12.80 -16.31
C ASN A 20 2.37 -13.04 -14.93
N TYR A 21 2.36 -12.01 -14.09
CA TYR A 21 1.59 -12.04 -12.87
C TYR A 21 0.10 -12.17 -13.21
N PRO A 22 -0.67 -12.96 -12.43
CA PRO A 22 -2.09 -13.12 -12.66
C PRO A 22 -2.83 -11.80 -12.58
N THR A 23 -3.84 -11.64 -13.42
CA THR A 23 -4.82 -10.56 -13.34
C THR A 23 -5.68 -10.69 -12.09
N VAL A 24 -6.40 -9.65 -11.73
CA VAL A 24 -7.32 -9.68 -10.58
C VAL A 24 -8.41 -10.74 -10.73
N GLU A 25 -8.88 -10.93 -11.95
CA GLU A 25 -9.87 -11.94 -12.32
C GLU A 25 -9.30 -13.35 -12.13
N GLU A 26 -8.10 -13.61 -12.63
CA GLU A 26 -7.40 -14.89 -12.45
C GLU A 26 -7.09 -15.16 -10.97
N VAL A 27 -6.76 -14.12 -10.17
CA VAL A 27 -6.60 -14.27 -8.71
C VAL A 27 -7.89 -14.76 -8.06
N LYS A 28 -9.03 -14.15 -8.43
CA LYS A 28 -10.34 -14.57 -7.89
C LYS A 28 -10.70 -15.99 -8.28
N GLU A 29 -10.53 -16.35 -9.55
CA GLU A 29 -10.80 -17.70 -10.05
C GLU A 29 -9.92 -18.73 -9.35
N TYR A 30 -8.62 -18.45 -9.21
CA TYR A 30 -7.69 -19.30 -8.51
C TYR A 30 -8.10 -19.54 -7.05
N LEU A 31 -8.46 -18.49 -6.34
CA LEU A 31 -8.85 -18.59 -4.94
C LEU A 31 -10.21 -19.29 -4.77
N GLN A 32 -11.15 -19.09 -5.69
CA GLN A 32 -12.42 -19.85 -5.70
C GLN A 32 -12.21 -21.35 -5.85
N ASP A 33 -11.17 -21.76 -6.59
CA ASP A 33 -10.81 -23.16 -6.75
C ASP A 33 -10.08 -23.74 -5.53
N LYS A 34 -9.32 -22.92 -4.80
CA LYS A 34 -8.42 -23.35 -3.73
C LYS A 34 -8.97 -23.19 -2.32
N LEU A 35 -9.85 -22.23 -2.09
CA LEU A 35 -10.41 -21.97 -0.77
C LEU A 35 -11.63 -22.83 -0.48
N ALA A 36 -11.77 -23.21 0.78
CA ALA A 36 -13.02 -23.73 1.29
C ALA A 36 -14.12 -22.66 1.24
N PRO A 37 -15.39 -23.02 0.96
CA PRO A 37 -16.47 -22.02 0.79
C PRO A 37 -16.66 -21.06 1.95
N GLU A 38 -16.35 -21.48 3.17
CA GLU A 38 -16.44 -20.66 4.38
C GLU A 38 -15.48 -19.47 4.38
N TYR A 39 -14.40 -19.53 3.58
CA TYR A 39 -13.39 -18.46 3.47
C TYR A 39 -13.52 -17.61 2.20
N TYR A 40 -14.56 -17.80 1.40
CA TYR A 40 -14.78 -17.02 0.18
C TYR A 40 -14.91 -15.52 0.43
N SER A 41 -15.28 -15.11 1.66
CA SER A 41 -15.28 -13.72 2.06
C SER A 41 -13.90 -13.05 2.00
N GLU A 42 -12.82 -13.82 2.07
CA GLU A 42 -11.46 -13.30 2.02
C GLU A 42 -10.98 -13.02 0.58
N ILE A 43 -11.61 -13.60 -0.43
CA ILE A 43 -11.21 -13.47 -1.85
C ILE A 43 -11.12 -12.00 -2.28
N HIS A 44 -12.08 -11.17 -1.85
CA HIS A 44 -12.09 -9.76 -2.23
C HIS A 44 -10.90 -8.99 -1.63
N LYS A 45 -10.42 -9.38 -0.45
CA LYS A 45 -9.24 -8.77 0.21
C LYS A 45 -7.97 -9.12 -0.56
N VAL A 46 -7.77 -10.40 -0.89
CA VAL A 46 -6.63 -10.85 -1.70
C VAL A 46 -6.65 -10.21 -3.09
N ALA A 47 -7.82 -10.13 -3.72
CA ALA A 47 -7.99 -9.48 -5.01
C ALA A 47 -7.70 -7.98 -4.96
N ALA A 48 -8.10 -7.28 -3.90
CA ALA A 48 -7.76 -5.88 -3.68
C ALA A 48 -6.25 -5.70 -3.44
N PHE A 49 -5.64 -6.61 -2.69
CA PHE A 49 -4.22 -6.62 -2.40
C PHE A 49 -3.38 -6.88 -3.67
N SER A 50 -3.80 -7.78 -4.54
CA SER A 50 -3.11 -8.07 -5.81
C SER A 50 -3.07 -6.89 -6.78
N LYS A 51 -3.95 -5.90 -6.61
CA LYS A 51 -3.87 -4.63 -7.34
C LYS A 51 -2.71 -3.75 -6.87
N LYS A 52 -2.29 -3.92 -5.63
CA LYS A 52 -1.25 -3.14 -4.95
C LYS A 52 0.11 -3.81 -5.04
N ILE A 53 0.15 -5.11 -4.89
CA ILE A 53 1.36 -5.93 -4.89
C ILE A 53 1.19 -7.06 -5.90
N LYS A 54 2.19 -7.23 -6.76
CA LYS A 54 2.19 -8.32 -7.74
C LYS A 54 2.38 -9.66 -7.04
N LEU A 55 1.34 -10.48 -7.00
CA LEU A 55 1.38 -11.83 -6.46
C LEU A 55 1.62 -12.82 -7.61
N ASN A 56 2.57 -13.73 -7.43
CA ASN A 56 2.70 -14.90 -8.28
C ASN A 56 1.82 -16.05 -7.74
N TYR A 57 1.74 -17.14 -8.47
CA TYR A 57 0.91 -18.29 -8.06
C TYR A 57 1.44 -18.98 -6.80
N ASP A 58 2.74 -18.92 -6.52
CA ASP A 58 3.31 -19.47 -5.28
C ASP A 58 2.85 -18.67 -4.06
N CYS A 59 2.86 -17.33 -4.17
CA CYS A 59 2.30 -16.46 -3.12
C CYS A 59 0.79 -16.70 -2.93
N LEU A 60 0.02 -16.84 -4.02
CA LEU A 60 -1.41 -17.11 -3.94
C LEU A 60 -1.69 -18.47 -3.30
N SER A 61 -0.88 -19.48 -3.61
CA SER A 61 -0.99 -20.81 -2.99
C SER A 61 -0.71 -20.76 -1.49
N ALA A 62 0.33 -20.05 -1.08
CA ALA A 62 0.67 -19.86 0.33
C ALA A 62 -0.46 -19.13 1.08
N ILE A 63 -0.95 -18.02 0.54
CA ILE A 63 -2.10 -17.30 1.12
C ILE A 63 -3.31 -18.23 1.26
N ALA A 64 -3.63 -19.01 0.22
CA ALA A 64 -4.78 -19.91 0.25
C ALA A 64 -4.66 -20.99 1.33
N LEU A 65 -3.44 -21.46 1.64
CA LEU A 65 -3.19 -22.41 2.73
C LEU A 65 -3.49 -21.76 4.08
N GLU A 66 -2.92 -20.60 4.37
CA GLU A 66 -3.14 -19.89 5.64
C GLU A 66 -4.64 -19.56 5.86
N LEU A 67 -5.32 -19.09 4.81
CA LEU A 67 -6.76 -18.81 4.87
C LEU A 67 -7.58 -20.08 5.15
N ASN A 68 -7.23 -21.22 4.55
CA ASN A 68 -7.89 -22.50 4.80
C ASN A 68 -7.60 -23.05 6.20
N ASP A 69 -6.48 -22.67 6.82
CA ASP A 69 -6.18 -22.99 8.22
C ASP A 69 -6.90 -22.05 9.20
N GLY A 70 -7.64 -21.08 8.68
CA GLY A 70 -8.50 -20.19 9.46
C GLY A 70 -7.84 -18.87 9.85
N GLU A 71 -6.64 -18.58 9.34
CA GLU A 71 -5.98 -17.30 9.55
C GLU A 71 -6.72 -16.17 8.82
N ALA A 72 -6.74 -14.98 9.41
CA ALA A 72 -7.23 -13.79 8.72
C ALA A 72 -6.27 -13.38 7.62
N PHE A 73 -6.78 -12.83 6.51
CA PHE A 73 -5.94 -12.37 5.40
C PHE A 73 -4.82 -11.43 5.85
N GLU A 74 -5.13 -10.51 6.76
CA GLU A 74 -4.20 -9.51 7.29
C GLU A 74 -3.01 -10.15 8.02
N ASP A 75 -3.26 -11.24 8.74
CA ASP A 75 -2.23 -11.98 9.46
C ASP A 75 -1.44 -12.88 8.50
N ALA A 76 -2.11 -13.57 7.59
CA ALA A 76 -1.49 -14.43 6.59
C ALA A 76 -0.45 -13.71 5.73
N ILE A 77 -0.70 -12.48 5.27
CA ILE A 77 0.26 -11.71 4.48
C ILE A 77 1.49 -11.28 5.27
N ILE A 78 1.36 -11.10 6.59
CA ILE A 78 2.45 -10.75 7.50
C ILE A 78 3.30 -12.01 7.77
N ASP A 79 2.68 -13.11 8.14
CA ASP A 79 3.35 -14.38 8.48
C ASP A 79 4.11 -14.97 7.30
N LEU A 80 3.53 -14.86 6.10
CA LEU A 80 4.20 -15.26 4.86
C LEU A 80 5.27 -14.26 4.39
N ASN A 81 5.47 -13.16 5.12
CA ASN A 81 6.40 -12.09 4.75
C ASN A 81 6.23 -11.58 3.31
N ILE A 82 5.01 -11.67 2.79
CA ILE A 82 4.65 -11.21 1.45
C ILE A 82 4.72 -9.69 1.38
N VAL A 83 4.33 -9.05 2.47
CA VAL A 83 4.59 -7.64 2.73
C VAL A 83 5.83 -7.58 3.60
N ASN A 84 6.96 -7.26 3.01
CA ASN A 84 8.19 -7.03 3.74
C ASN A 84 8.05 -5.72 4.53
N THR A 85 7.27 -5.78 5.61
CA THR A 85 6.93 -4.63 6.46
C THR A 85 7.98 -4.38 7.52
N GLY A 86 8.99 -5.26 7.62
CA GLY A 86 9.88 -5.25 8.77
C GLY A 86 11.24 -4.61 8.54
N ASP A 87 11.75 -4.54 7.31
CA ASP A 87 13.19 -4.30 7.23
C ASP A 87 13.70 -3.56 5.99
N ARG A 88 12.88 -2.87 5.26
CA ARG A 88 13.34 -1.88 4.26
C ARG A 88 12.32 -0.77 4.19
N ASP A 89 12.75 0.32 4.58
CA ASP A 89 12.48 1.73 4.30
C ASP A 89 11.50 2.03 3.15
N THR A 90 10.43 1.24 3.01
CA THR A 90 9.33 1.58 2.13
C THR A 90 8.65 2.80 2.71
N THR A 91 9.05 3.96 2.24
CA THR A 91 8.45 5.21 2.64
C THR A 91 7.39 5.63 1.63
N TYR A 92 6.49 6.45 2.11
CA TYR A 92 5.45 7.06 1.31
C TYR A 92 5.52 8.56 1.45
N SER A 93 5.24 9.28 0.38
CA SER A 93 4.88 10.68 0.46
C SER A 93 3.38 10.81 0.66
N VAL A 94 2.97 11.72 1.53
CA VAL A 94 1.56 11.98 1.83
C VAL A 94 1.27 13.44 1.58
N THR A 95 0.21 13.72 0.83
CA THR A 95 -0.33 15.06 0.63
C THR A 95 -1.78 15.11 1.10
N VAL A 96 -2.08 16.01 2.00
CA VAL A 96 -3.41 16.22 2.58
C VAL A 96 -4.01 17.48 2.00
N TYR A 97 -5.24 17.38 1.49
CA TYR A 97 -5.98 18.47 0.89
C TYR A 97 -7.17 18.85 1.75
N THR A 98 -7.38 20.15 1.94
CA THR A 98 -8.51 20.68 2.70
C THR A 98 -9.48 21.43 1.81
N LYS A 99 -10.73 21.56 2.26
CA LYS A 99 -11.77 22.32 1.57
C LYS A 99 -11.42 23.82 1.47
N GLU A 100 -10.72 24.32 2.46
CA GLU A 100 -10.32 25.72 2.57
C GLU A 100 -9.10 26.05 1.69
N GLY A 101 -8.50 25.03 1.04
CA GLY A 101 -7.37 25.18 0.13
C GLY A 101 -5.99 25.03 0.79
N PHE A 102 -5.92 24.68 2.08
CA PHE A 102 -4.65 24.32 2.71
C PHE A 102 -4.16 22.97 2.20
N ILE A 103 -2.86 22.84 2.02
CA ILE A 103 -2.19 21.64 1.59
C ILE A 103 -1.06 21.35 2.57
N PHE A 104 -1.06 20.12 3.14
CA PHE A 104 -0.01 19.66 4.04
C PHE A 104 0.70 18.47 3.43
N ARG A 105 2.01 18.34 3.65
CA ARG A 105 2.83 17.28 3.06
C ARG A 105 3.76 16.62 4.07
N ASN A 106 4.06 15.37 3.82
CA ASN A 106 5.22 14.68 4.37
C ASN A 106 5.84 13.85 3.25
N GLU A 107 7.07 14.16 2.91
CA GLU A 107 7.76 13.55 1.76
C GLU A 107 8.26 12.13 2.04
N SER A 108 8.37 11.74 3.32
CA SER A 108 8.91 10.43 3.67
C SER A 108 8.37 9.95 5.01
N VAL A 109 7.35 9.14 4.97
CA VAL A 109 6.73 8.54 6.15
C VAL A 109 6.59 7.03 6.01
N ASN A 110 6.89 6.30 7.07
CA ASN A 110 6.64 4.86 7.14
C ASN A 110 5.17 4.62 7.48
N LEU A 111 4.44 3.97 6.57
CA LEU A 111 3.02 3.65 6.74
C LEU A 111 2.79 2.16 6.64
N ASN A 112 1.97 1.64 7.54
CA ASN A 112 1.39 0.32 7.38
C ASN A 112 -0.03 0.46 6.78
N LEU A 113 -0.11 0.33 5.45
CA LEU A 113 -1.38 0.42 4.71
C LEU A 113 -2.16 -0.91 4.68
N PHE A 114 -1.57 -2.00 5.16
CA PHE A 114 -2.14 -3.35 5.09
C PHE A 114 -2.42 -3.95 6.47
N GLY A 115 -1.84 -3.38 7.52
CA GLY A 115 -2.07 -3.83 8.88
C GLY A 115 -3.30 -3.21 9.53
N THR A 116 -3.63 -3.70 10.71
CA THR A 116 -4.76 -3.25 11.51
C THR A 116 -4.45 -2.03 12.37
N ASN A 117 -3.17 -1.71 12.52
CA ASN A 117 -2.72 -0.60 13.34
C ASN A 117 -3.06 0.74 12.71
N ARG A 118 -3.24 1.73 13.58
CA ARG A 118 -3.47 3.10 13.18
C ARG A 118 -2.14 3.76 12.83
N ASN A 119 -2.05 4.32 11.61
CA ASN A 119 -0.96 5.19 11.22
C ASN A 119 -1.15 6.55 11.89
N LYS A 120 -0.10 7.07 12.53
CA LYS A 120 -0.08 8.42 13.12
C LYS A 120 1.25 9.08 12.78
N PHE A 121 1.20 10.25 12.18
CA PHE A 121 2.38 11.00 11.77
C PHE A 121 2.02 12.48 11.57
N TRP A 122 3.03 13.31 11.37
CA TRP A 122 2.91 14.73 11.14
C TRP A 122 3.02 15.08 9.65
N VAL A 123 2.39 16.16 9.26
CA VAL A 123 2.47 16.77 7.93
C VAL A 123 2.60 18.29 8.08
N ASP A 124 3.31 18.92 7.16
CA ASP A 124 3.61 20.34 7.19
C ASP A 124 2.98 21.05 5.98
N ASP A 125 2.61 22.32 6.17
CA ASP A 125 2.29 23.20 5.06
C ASP A 125 3.54 23.95 4.55
N ASP A 126 3.37 24.75 3.50
CA ASP A 126 4.46 25.51 2.88
C ASP A 126 5.00 26.65 3.81
N ALA A 127 4.30 26.95 4.92
CA ALA A 127 4.71 27.90 5.95
C ALA A 127 5.29 27.24 7.21
N GLU A 128 5.64 25.95 7.11
CA GLU A 128 6.21 25.14 8.21
C GLU A 128 5.28 24.98 9.42
N ASN A 129 3.97 25.13 9.22
CA ASN A 129 3.01 24.75 10.25
C ASN A 129 2.75 23.26 10.21
N THR A 130 2.86 22.64 11.38
CA THR A 130 2.74 21.18 11.53
C THR A 130 1.40 20.77 12.14
N ILE A 131 0.76 19.78 11.55
CA ILE A 131 -0.40 19.10 12.14
C ILE A 131 -0.12 17.59 12.22
N ASN A 132 -0.72 16.94 13.22
CA ASN A 132 -0.70 15.47 13.31
C ASN A 132 -1.96 14.91 12.67
N ILE A 133 -1.80 13.90 11.84
CA ILE A 133 -2.90 13.15 11.26
C ILE A 133 -2.83 11.68 11.64
N ALA A 134 -3.98 11.04 11.66
CA ALA A 134 -4.04 9.61 11.92
C ALA A 134 -5.21 8.94 11.18
N PHE A 135 -4.94 7.77 10.60
CA PHE A 135 -5.93 6.96 9.88
C PHE A 135 -5.59 5.47 9.97
N TYR A 136 -6.52 4.62 9.59
CA TYR A 136 -6.27 3.18 9.46
C TYR A 136 -5.92 2.82 8.02
N GLY A 137 -4.95 1.94 7.82
CA GLY A 137 -4.53 1.49 6.50
C GLY A 137 -5.65 0.89 5.67
N LYS A 138 -6.62 0.23 6.31
CA LYS A 138 -7.82 -0.33 5.66
C LYS A 138 -8.68 0.72 4.93
N ASP A 139 -8.62 1.98 5.36
CA ASP A 139 -9.40 3.07 4.78
C ASP A 139 -8.73 3.63 3.50
N ALA A 140 -7.51 3.18 3.19
CA ALA A 140 -6.78 3.56 1.99
C ALA A 140 -7.29 2.79 0.77
N ILE A 141 -7.79 3.52 -0.24
CA ILE A 141 -8.31 2.96 -1.49
C ILE A 141 -7.30 3.23 -2.60
N TYR A 142 -6.88 2.18 -3.30
CA TYR A 142 -5.97 2.33 -4.42
C TYR A 142 -6.69 2.89 -5.66
N GLU A 143 -6.21 4.04 -6.15
CA GLU A 143 -6.67 4.68 -7.38
C GLU A 143 -5.75 4.29 -8.54
N LYS A 144 -6.25 3.46 -9.44
CA LYS A 144 -5.46 2.90 -10.55
C LYS A 144 -4.93 3.95 -11.54
N LYS A 145 -5.66 5.06 -11.72
CA LYS A 145 -5.30 6.08 -12.72
C LYS A 145 -4.05 6.86 -12.29
N THR A 146 -3.96 7.18 -11.02
CA THR A 146 -2.84 7.95 -10.44
C THR A 146 -1.75 7.06 -9.87
N ASN A 147 -2.03 5.75 -9.71
CA ASN A 147 -1.17 4.78 -9.03
C ASN A 147 -0.89 5.14 -7.56
N ASN A 148 -1.83 5.83 -6.92
CA ASN A 148 -1.74 6.31 -5.54
C ASN A 148 -2.84 5.69 -4.68
N PHE A 149 -2.70 5.80 -3.36
CA PHE A 149 -3.78 5.51 -2.43
C PHE A 149 -4.48 6.80 -2.03
N ILE A 150 -5.79 6.75 -1.95
CA ILE A 150 -6.63 7.86 -1.51
C ILE A 150 -7.32 7.48 -0.22
N ILE A 151 -7.31 8.39 0.74
CA ILE A 151 -8.05 8.28 2.00
C ILE A 151 -9.04 9.42 2.08
N SER A 152 -10.32 9.10 2.34
CA SER A 152 -11.35 10.11 2.56
C SER A 152 -11.07 10.93 3.81
N GLY A 153 -11.28 12.24 3.74
CA GLY A 153 -11.09 13.15 4.87
C GLY A 153 -11.91 12.76 6.10
N ASP A 154 -13.09 12.17 5.92
CA ASP A 154 -13.97 11.74 7.01
C ASP A 154 -13.35 10.65 7.90
N THR A 155 -12.38 9.89 7.38
CA THR A 155 -11.67 8.83 8.11
C THR A 155 -10.38 9.31 8.74
N ILE A 156 -9.92 10.52 8.41
CA ILE A 156 -8.69 11.11 8.92
C ILE A 156 -9.00 11.88 10.21
N LYS A 157 -8.29 11.54 11.27
CA LYS A 157 -8.32 12.33 12.50
C LYS A 157 -7.15 13.31 12.51
N VAL A 158 -7.44 14.53 12.89
CA VAL A 158 -6.45 15.60 13.03
C VAL A 158 -6.26 15.91 14.51
N ASP A 159 -5.03 16.12 14.89
CA ASP A 159 -4.62 16.58 16.21
C ASP A 159 -3.70 17.79 16.05
N PHE A 160 -4.02 18.86 16.78
CA PHE A 160 -3.34 20.12 16.67
C PHE A 160 -2.49 20.38 17.91
N ASP A 161 -1.22 20.67 17.68
CA ASP A 161 -0.35 21.20 18.70
C ASP A 161 -0.05 22.67 18.35
N GLU A 162 -0.61 23.60 19.14
CA GLU A 162 -0.54 25.04 18.89
C GLU A 162 0.91 25.58 18.92
N ASP A 163 1.83 24.87 19.55
CA ASP A 163 3.23 25.25 19.62
C ASP A 163 3.94 25.13 18.25
N TYR A 164 3.37 24.33 17.34
CA TYR A 164 3.90 24.13 15.98
C TYR A 164 3.06 24.82 14.90
N ILE A 165 2.20 25.74 15.27
CA ILE A 165 1.34 26.49 14.34
C ILE A 165 1.50 27.98 14.57
N ASP A 166 1.71 28.77 13.49
CA ASP A 166 1.69 30.22 13.59
C ASP A 166 0.36 30.69 14.19
N LYS A 167 0.43 31.57 15.18
CA LYS A 167 -0.72 32.08 15.92
C LYS A 167 -1.82 32.63 15.03
N ASN A 168 -1.44 33.18 13.87
CA ASN A 168 -2.38 33.74 12.89
C ASN A 168 -3.16 32.64 12.15
N HIS A 169 -2.67 31.40 12.13
CA HIS A 169 -3.28 30.26 11.42
C HIS A 169 -4.07 29.31 12.33
N ILE A 170 -3.88 29.37 13.65
CA ILE A 170 -4.52 28.44 14.61
C ILE A 170 -6.05 28.36 14.42
N ALA A 171 -6.71 29.52 14.33
CA ALA A 171 -8.17 29.56 14.19
C ALA A 171 -8.64 28.96 12.85
N ALA A 172 -7.89 29.21 11.78
CA ALA A 172 -8.20 28.69 10.45
C ALA A 172 -8.04 27.17 10.41
N TYR A 173 -6.97 26.64 10.98
CA TYR A 173 -6.70 25.17 10.97
C TYR A 173 -7.64 24.40 11.88
N LYS A 174 -8.05 24.96 13.02
CA LYS A 174 -9.08 24.36 13.90
C LYS A 174 -10.43 24.21 13.21
N ASN A 175 -10.72 25.05 12.23
CA ASN A 175 -11.98 25.05 11.48
C ASN A 175 -11.85 24.46 10.07
N MET A 176 -10.68 23.97 9.69
CA MET A 176 -10.50 23.37 8.36
C MET A 176 -11.14 21.98 8.27
N HIS A 177 -11.49 21.60 7.03
CA HIS A 177 -12.07 20.31 6.73
C HIS A 177 -11.15 19.57 5.75
N ILE A 178 -10.62 18.42 6.17
CA ILE A 178 -9.87 17.56 5.26
C ILE A 178 -10.83 16.99 4.23
N THR A 179 -10.48 17.13 2.97
CA THR A 179 -11.22 16.55 1.85
C THR A 179 -10.76 15.12 1.57
N TYR A 180 -9.46 14.94 1.40
CA TYR A 180 -8.81 13.64 1.22
C TYR A 180 -7.30 13.75 1.46
N ALA A 181 -6.67 12.61 1.63
CA ALA A 181 -5.22 12.50 1.55
C ALA A 181 -4.82 11.59 0.38
N GLU A 182 -3.78 11.96 -0.32
CA GLU A 182 -3.12 11.20 -1.36
C GLU A 182 -1.82 10.63 -0.84
N ILE A 183 -1.60 9.33 -1.04
CA ILE A 183 -0.42 8.61 -0.57
C ILE A 183 0.26 7.98 -1.76
N THR A 184 1.49 8.36 -1.99
CA THR A 184 2.34 7.86 -3.09
C THR A 184 3.48 7.04 -2.52
N LEU A 185 3.72 5.87 -3.10
CA LEU A 185 4.85 5.04 -2.74
C LEU A 185 6.15 5.69 -3.25
N ASN A 186 7.10 5.91 -2.35
CA ASN A 186 8.43 6.34 -2.72
C ASN A 186 9.21 5.10 -3.20
N TYR A 187 9.57 5.09 -4.47
CA TYR A 187 10.47 4.09 -5.01
C TYR A 187 11.91 4.52 -4.71
N ASP A 188 12.58 3.79 -3.86
CA ASP A 188 14.03 3.93 -3.75
C ASP A 188 14.65 3.51 -5.10
N MET A 189 15.22 4.47 -5.81
CA MET A 189 15.87 4.21 -7.11
C MET A 189 17.20 3.48 -6.97
N ASP A 190 17.59 3.07 -5.77
CA ASP A 190 18.81 2.34 -5.48
C ASP A 190 18.64 0.81 -5.43
N ILE A 191 17.81 0.25 -6.27
CA ILE A 191 17.94 -1.19 -6.55
C ILE A 191 19.15 -1.36 -7.48
N HIS A 192 20.32 -1.35 -6.91
CA HIS A 192 21.50 -1.89 -7.57
C HIS A 192 21.24 -3.39 -7.79
N TYR A 193 20.90 -3.75 -9.02
CA TYR A 193 21.04 -5.12 -9.47
C TYR A 193 22.52 -5.47 -9.37
N VAL A 194 22.90 -6.19 -8.31
CA VAL A 194 24.18 -6.89 -8.29
C VAL A 194 24.07 -7.99 -9.34
N VAL A 195 24.82 -7.80 -10.40
CA VAL A 195 24.98 -8.73 -11.52
C VAL A 195 25.71 -10.00 -11.07
#